data_89f4a84f12b8e54f36cf1dc78624a492
#
_entry.id   89f4a84f12b8e54f36cf1dc78624a492
#
_cell.length_a   1.000
_cell.length_b   1.000
_cell.length_c   1.000
_cell.angle_alpha   90.00
_cell.angle_beta   90.00
_cell.angle_gamma   90.00
#
_symmetry.space_group_name_H-M   'P 1'
#
loop_
_entity.id
_entity.type
_entity.pdbx_description
1 polymer ?
#
loop_
_entity_poly.entity_id
_entity_poly.type
_entity_poly.pdbx_seq_one_letter_code
_entity_poly.pdbx_strand_id
1 'polypeptide(L)'
;MNAKDIEVRRLTPADAVRYREIRLAGLKNSPEAFGSTFESESLKPSSSFAERLRSSAIFGALRGAELLGIAGFAFREGAKEAHKGLLWGMYVRPNARKSGVGRRLVEAVIDFARQHAEILQLSVVSDNEPARRLYARLGFVEYGLEKDSLKHGDTYYDEILMALDLKALDVKERVSDAAGPRRYGQPEAWQERPCNTVATVSPVGPTGGRASARDEATQSEVLRLDPRAV
;
A
#
# COMPACT_ATOMS: atom_id res chain seq x y z
N MET A 1 -11.68 -4.22 -25.35
CA MET A 1 -10.55 -4.76 -24.57
C MET A 1 -10.98 -6.08 -23.96
N ASN A 2 -10.30 -7.18 -24.27
CA ASN A 2 -10.69 -8.50 -23.75
C ASN A 2 -10.12 -8.62 -22.31
N ALA A 3 -10.98 -8.70 -21.30
CA ALA A 3 -10.58 -8.82 -19.88
C ALA A 3 -9.83 -10.15 -19.60
N LYS A 4 -9.88 -11.12 -20.52
CA LYS A 4 -9.25 -12.44 -20.40
C LYS A 4 -7.72 -12.40 -20.51
N ASP A 5 -7.15 -11.35 -21.11
CA ASP A 5 -5.70 -11.26 -21.37
C ASP A 5 -4.93 -10.50 -20.28
N ILE A 6 -5.60 -10.15 -19.17
CA ILE A 6 -4.96 -9.41 -18.08
C ILE A 6 -4.67 -10.39 -16.94
N GLU A 7 -3.39 -10.49 -16.58
CA GLU A 7 -2.92 -11.20 -15.40
C GLU A 7 -2.82 -10.22 -14.22
N VAL A 8 -3.30 -10.61 -13.03
CA VAL A 8 -3.03 -9.87 -11.79
C VAL A 8 -2.16 -10.76 -10.90
N ARG A 9 -0.98 -10.25 -10.53
CA ARG A 9 -0.04 -10.95 -9.67
C ARG A 9 0.71 -10.00 -8.75
N ARG A 10 1.30 -10.52 -7.70
CA ARG A 10 2.25 -9.79 -6.89
C ARG A 10 3.49 -9.45 -7.72
N LEU A 11 3.96 -8.20 -7.62
CA LEU A 11 5.20 -7.77 -8.24
C LEU A 11 6.40 -8.20 -7.39
N THR A 12 7.50 -8.47 -8.07
CA THR A 12 8.79 -8.87 -7.49
C THR A 12 9.86 -7.81 -7.77
N PRO A 13 11.04 -7.86 -7.13
CA PRO A 13 12.13 -6.94 -7.45
C PRO A 13 12.53 -6.91 -8.92
N ALA A 14 12.28 -7.98 -9.68
CA ALA A 14 12.51 -8.02 -11.13
C ALA A 14 11.58 -7.05 -11.90
N ASP A 15 10.45 -6.67 -11.31
CA ASP A 15 9.50 -5.73 -11.90
C ASP A 15 9.81 -4.26 -11.56
N ALA A 16 10.92 -3.97 -10.86
CA ALA A 16 11.21 -2.64 -10.29
C ALA A 16 11.19 -1.51 -11.32
N VAL A 17 11.70 -1.75 -12.53
CA VAL A 17 11.72 -0.76 -13.62
C VAL A 17 10.29 -0.42 -14.04
N ARG A 18 9.46 -1.44 -14.32
CA ARG A 18 8.05 -1.26 -14.72
C ARG A 18 7.23 -0.63 -13.62
N TYR A 19 7.50 -1.03 -12.36
CA TYR A 19 6.84 -0.45 -11.18
C TYR A 19 7.20 1.02 -11.03
N ARG A 20 8.48 1.39 -11.19
CA ARG A 20 8.91 2.80 -11.18
C ARG A 20 8.18 3.60 -12.26
N GLU A 21 8.13 3.10 -13.48
CA GLU A 21 7.45 3.79 -14.59
C GLU A 21 5.98 4.07 -14.30
N ILE A 22 5.23 3.05 -13.86
CA ILE A 22 3.80 3.22 -13.59
C ILE A 22 3.54 4.07 -12.35
N ARG A 23 4.39 3.97 -11.32
CA ARG A 23 4.30 4.81 -10.12
C ARG A 23 4.51 6.29 -10.47
N LEU A 24 5.54 6.61 -11.23
CA LEU A 24 5.79 7.97 -11.69
C LEU A 24 4.70 8.48 -12.63
N ALA A 25 4.15 7.63 -13.49
CA ALA A 25 3.01 7.99 -14.31
C ALA A 25 1.77 8.33 -13.46
N GLY A 26 1.52 7.58 -12.40
CA GLY A 26 0.44 7.86 -11.45
C GLY A 26 0.59 9.23 -10.79
N LEU A 27 1.76 9.49 -10.21
CA LEU A 27 2.09 10.75 -9.54
C LEU A 27 2.00 11.97 -10.47
N LYS A 28 2.35 11.79 -11.76
CA LYS A 28 2.25 12.86 -12.75
C LYS A 28 0.83 13.11 -13.24
N ASN A 29 0.03 12.05 -13.39
CA ASN A 29 -1.30 12.13 -13.98
C ASN A 29 -2.42 12.43 -12.98
N SER A 30 -2.17 12.21 -11.71
CA SER A 30 -3.14 12.38 -10.61
C SER A 30 -2.43 12.79 -9.32
N PRO A 31 -1.67 13.92 -9.34
CA PRO A 31 -0.85 14.35 -8.20
C PRO A 31 -1.68 14.56 -6.93
N GLU A 32 -2.94 14.94 -7.08
CA GLU A 32 -3.91 15.14 -5.99
C GLU A 32 -4.27 13.85 -5.26
N ALA A 33 -4.06 12.70 -5.87
CA ALA A 33 -4.50 11.41 -5.32
C ALA A 33 -3.40 10.68 -4.52
N PHE A 34 -2.25 11.30 -4.30
CA PHE A 34 -1.12 10.66 -3.66
C PHE A 34 -0.45 11.57 -2.64
N GLY A 35 -0.08 11.03 -1.48
CA GLY A 35 0.73 11.73 -0.49
C GLY A 35 2.19 11.96 -0.89
N SER A 36 2.73 11.19 -1.87
CA SER A 36 4.07 11.40 -2.44
C SER A 36 4.00 12.28 -3.67
N THR A 37 5.09 13.00 -3.98
CA THR A 37 5.19 13.83 -5.19
C THR A 37 6.00 13.14 -6.29
N PHE A 38 5.76 13.53 -7.55
CA PHE A 38 6.54 13.07 -8.69
C PHE A 38 8.02 13.45 -8.53
N GLU A 39 8.31 14.68 -8.09
CA GLU A 39 9.65 15.21 -7.90
C GLU A 39 10.45 14.35 -6.93
N SER A 40 9.89 14.07 -5.75
CA SER A 40 10.56 13.27 -4.72
C SER A 40 10.80 11.82 -5.14
N GLU A 41 9.82 11.20 -5.82
CA GLU A 41 9.94 9.80 -6.26
C GLU A 41 10.84 9.65 -7.50
N SER A 42 10.86 10.63 -8.41
CA SER A 42 11.66 10.57 -9.64
C SER A 42 13.16 10.58 -9.38
N LEU A 43 13.60 11.20 -8.27
CA LEU A 43 15.00 11.25 -7.84
C LEU A 43 15.49 9.92 -7.25
N LYS A 44 14.58 9.01 -6.85
CA LYS A 44 14.95 7.73 -6.25
C LYS A 44 15.51 6.77 -7.31
N PRO A 45 16.60 6.05 -6.99
CA PRO A 45 17.16 5.05 -7.88
C PRO A 45 16.22 3.83 -8.01
N SER A 46 16.37 3.05 -9.07
CA SER A 46 15.55 1.83 -9.28
C SER A 46 15.69 0.81 -8.15
N SER A 47 16.83 0.80 -7.44
CA SER A 47 17.04 -0.04 -6.25
C SER A 47 16.05 0.25 -5.12
N SER A 48 15.65 1.50 -4.93
CA SER A 48 14.64 1.86 -3.91
C SER A 48 13.26 1.27 -4.27
N PHE A 49 12.92 1.20 -5.54
CA PHE A 49 11.69 0.55 -6.00
C PHE A 49 11.75 -0.97 -5.86
N ALA A 50 12.92 -1.57 -6.13
CA ALA A 50 13.15 -3.00 -5.89
C ALA A 50 13.02 -3.36 -4.41
N GLU A 51 13.56 -2.50 -3.51
CA GLU A 51 13.44 -2.69 -2.08
C GLU A 51 11.99 -2.57 -1.59
N ARG A 52 11.25 -1.59 -2.09
CA ARG A 52 9.81 -1.46 -1.81
C ARG A 52 9.02 -2.71 -2.24
N LEU A 53 9.37 -3.33 -3.37
CA LEU A 53 8.75 -4.57 -3.82
C LEU A 53 9.13 -5.79 -2.96
N ARG A 54 10.27 -5.75 -2.23
CA ARG A 54 10.63 -6.78 -1.24
C ARG A 54 9.86 -6.58 0.07
N SER A 55 9.79 -5.33 0.54
CA SER A 55 9.25 -4.98 1.87
C SER A 55 7.74 -4.82 1.90
N SER A 56 7.08 -4.70 0.74
CA SER A 56 5.63 -4.49 0.63
C SER A 56 4.97 -5.48 -0.32
N ALA A 57 3.71 -5.80 -0.08
CA ALA A 57 2.93 -6.58 -1.02
C ALA A 57 2.29 -5.64 -2.05
N ILE A 58 2.88 -5.54 -3.24
CA ILE A 58 2.37 -4.71 -4.34
C ILE A 58 1.91 -5.63 -5.47
N PHE A 59 0.68 -5.45 -5.91
CA PHE A 59 0.06 -6.18 -7.00
C PHE A 59 0.06 -5.36 -8.27
N GLY A 60 0.31 -6.01 -9.39
CA GLY A 60 0.28 -5.42 -10.71
C GLY A 60 -0.71 -6.14 -11.61
N ALA A 61 -1.43 -5.39 -12.43
CA ALA A 61 -2.23 -5.91 -13.52
C ALA A 61 -1.43 -5.80 -14.81
N LEU A 62 -1.10 -6.93 -15.42
CA LEU A 62 -0.24 -7.02 -16.60
C LEU A 62 -1.03 -7.51 -17.82
N ARG A 63 -0.67 -6.98 -18.98
CA ARG A 63 -1.03 -7.51 -20.30
C ARG A 63 0.25 -7.77 -21.08
N GLY A 64 0.68 -9.02 -21.10
CA GLY A 64 2.02 -9.36 -21.56
C GLY A 64 3.10 -8.64 -20.74
N ALA A 65 3.91 -7.81 -21.39
CA ALA A 65 4.96 -7.04 -20.72
C ALA A 65 4.48 -5.70 -20.14
N GLU A 66 3.30 -5.23 -20.50
CA GLU A 66 2.79 -3.92 -20.11
C GLU A 66 2.11 -3.98 -18.74
N LEU A 67 2.53 -3.12 -17.80
CA LEU A 67 1.91 -2.94 -16.50
C LEU A 67 0.81 -1.86 -16.61
N LEU A 68 -0.45 -2.29 -16.50
CA LEU A 68 -1.65 -1.48 -16.69
C LEU A 68 -2.13 -0.78 -15.42
N GLY A 69 -1.83 -1.33 -14.26
CA GLY A 69 -2.23 -0.79 -12.97
C GLY A 69 -1.49 -1.44 -11.83
N ILE A 70 -1.52 -0.80 -10.67
CA ILE A 70 -0.91 -1.25 -9.42
C ILE A 70 -1.83 -0.98 -8.23
N ALA A 71 -1.69 -1.78 -7.17
CA ALA A 71 -2.24 -1.53 -5.85
C ALA A 71 -1.34 -2.18 -4.81
N GLY A 72 -1.14 -1.54 -3.66
CA GLY A 72 -0.29 -2.01 -2.60
C GLY A 72 -1.06 -2.35 -1.33
N PHE A 73 -0.48 -3.24 -0.51
CA PHE A 73 -0.86 -3.52 0.86
C PHE A 73 0.32 -3.19 1.78
N ALA A 74 0.03 -2.54 2.91
CA ALA A 74 0.99 -2.33 3.99
C ALA A 74 0.32 -2.66 5.33
N PHE A 75 1.12 -3.06 6.32
CA PHE A 75 0.64 -3.17 7.70
C PHE A 75 0.61 -1.78 8.36
N ARG A 76 -0.34 -1.58 9.26
CA ARG A 76 -0.25 -0.45 10.19
C ARG A 76 0.87 -0.70 11.20
N GLU A 77 1.60 0.36 11.54
CA GLU A 77 2.67 0.28 12.53
C GLU A 77 2.11 0.28 13.96
N GLY A 78 2.81 -0.44 14.84
CA GLY A 78 2.47 -0.52 16.26
C GLY A 78 1.65 -1.75 16.64
N ALA A 79 1.96 -2.32 17.81
CA ALA A 79 1.37 -3.59 18.28
C ALA A 79 -0.16 -3.54 18.42
N LYS A 80 -0.72 -2.38 18.77
CA LYS A 80 -2.18 -2.20 18.91
C LYS A 80 -2.90 -2.02 17.58
N GLU A 81 -2.19 -1.75 16.48
CA GLU A 81 -2.75 -1.59 15.13
C GLU A 81 -2.35 -2.72 14.18
N ALA A 82 -1.59 -3.71 14.64
CA ALA A 82 -1.10 -4.82 13.84
C ALA A 82 -2.21 -5.67 13.18
N HIS A 83 -3.44 -5.57 13.68
CA HIS A 83 -4.63 -6.21 13.08
C HIS A 83 -5.19 -5.44 11.88
N LYS A 84 -4.63 -4.27 11.55
CA LYS A 84 -5.09 -3.43 10.44
C LYS A 84 -4.09 -3.45 9.29
N GLY A 85 -4.61 -3.51 8.09
CA GLY A 85 -3.89 -3.30 6.84
C GLY A 85 -4.32 -2.00 6.16
N LEU A 86 -3.48 -1.49 5.30
CA LEU A 86 -3.72 -0.31 4.47
C LEU A 86 -3.62 -0.70 2.98
N LEU A 87 -4.68 -0.44 2.21
CA LEU A 87 -4.63 -0.44 0.76
C LEU A 87 -4.12 0.92 0.32
N TRP A 88 -3.04 0.93 -0.46
CA TRP A 88 -2.37 2.17 -0.86
C TRP A 88 -1.85 2.12 -2.30
N GLY A 89 -1.49 3.28 -2.84
CA GLY A 89 -0.80 3.41 -4.11
C GLY A 89 -1.57 2.89 -5.33
N MET A 90 -2.90 2.89 -5.24
CA MET A 90 -3.79 2.41 -6.30
C MET A 90 -3.72 3.34 -7.51
N TYR A 91 -3.33 2.79 -8.66
CA TYR A 91 -3.35 3.51 -9.93
C TYR A 91 -3.67 2.59 -11.09
N VAL A 92 -4.46 3.08 -12.04
CA VAL A 92 -4.74 2.41 -13.32
C VAL A 92 -4.49 3.39 -14.45
N ARG A 93 -3.69 2.98 -15.44
CA ARG A 93 -3.43 3.79 -16.63
C ARG A 93 -4.74 4.23 -17.29
N PRO A 94 -4.83 5.47 -17.81
CA PRO A 94 -6.07 5.98 -18.40
C PRO A 94 -6.67 5.06 -19.49
N ASN A 95 -5.84 4.48 -20.35
CA ASN A 95 -6.23 3.56 -21.42
C ASN A 95 -6.74 2.19 -20.92
N ALA A 96 -6.52 1.86 -19.65
CA ALA A 96 -6.97 0.62 -19.01
C ALA A 96 -8.11 0.83 -17.99
N ARG A 97 -8.58 2.08 -17.82
CA ARG A 97 -9.73 2.36 -16.95
C ARG A 97 -11.01 1.80 -17.55
N LYS A 98 -12.01 1.56 -16.71
CA LYS A 98 -13.34 1.00 -17.08
C LYS A 98 -13.29 -0.41 -17.70
N SER A 99 -12.14 -1.09 -17.67
CA SER A 99 -11.96 -2.47 -18.19
C SER A 99 -11.95 -3.54 -17.06
N GLY A 100 -12.27 -3.15 -15.82
CA GLY A 100 -12.26 -4.06 -14.66
C GLY A 100 -10.88 -4.23 -13.99
N VAL A 101 -9.81 -3.63 -14.53
CA VAL A 101 -8.45 -3.70 -13.96
C VAL A 101 -8.42 -3.26 -12.51
N GLY A 102 -9.02 -2.10 -12.20
CA GLY A 102 -9.05 -1.58 -10.84
C GLY A 102 -9.72 -2.53 -9.85
N ARG A 103 -10.87 -3.11 -10.23
CA ARG A 103 -11.57 -4.10 -9.41
C ARG A 103 -10.68 -5.31 -9.11
N ARG A 104 -10.07 -5.90 -10.11
CA ARG A 104 -9.20 -7.09 -9.95
C ARG A 104 -7.98 -6.82 -9.09
N LEU A 105 -7.39 -5.60 -9.17
CA LEU A 105 -6.29 -5.20 -8.30
C LEU A 105 -6.71 -5.10 -6.83
N VAL A 106 -7.85 -4.45 -6.56
CA VAL A 106 -8.36 -4.34 -5.19
C VAL A 106 -8.77 -5.70 -4.65
N GLU A 107 -9.40 -6.56 -5.45
CA GLU A 107 -9.71 -7.95 -5.08
C GLU A 107 -8.44 -8.72 -4.70
N ALA A 108 -7.35 -8.60 -5.46
CA ALA A 108 -6.06 -9.24 -5.14
C ALA A 108 -5.45 -8.73 -3.81
N VAL A 109 -5.62 -7.43 -3.52
CA VAL A 109 -5.19 -6.87 -2.22
C VAL A 109 -6.08 -7.38 -1.09
N ILE A 110 -7.40 -7.47 -1.29
CA ILE A 110 -8.34 -8.03 -0.30
C ILE A 110 -8.01 -9.50 0.00
N ASP A 111 -7.79 -10.32 -1.04
CA ASP A 111 -7.45 -11.74 -0.88
C ASP A 111 -6.15 -11.93 -0.09
N PHE A 112 -5.16 -11.07 -0.33
CA PHE A 112 -3.93 -11.06 0.46
C PHE A 112 -4.17 -10.58 1.89
N ALA A 113 -4.90 -9.47 2.07
CA ALA A 113 -5.17 -8.86 3.37
C ALA A 113 -5.93 -9.81 4.30
N ARG A 114 -6.85 -10.63 3.80
CA ARG A 114 -7.62 -11.63 4.58
C ARG A 114 -6.75 -12.64 5.32
N GLN A 115 -5.54 -12.89 4.83
CA GLN A 115 -4.59 -13.81 5.47
C GLN A 115 -3.70 -13.11 6.50
N HIS A 116 -3.71 -11.76 6.58
CA HIS A 116 -2.71 -11.00 7.31
C HIS A 116 -3.29 -9.91 8.22
N ALA A 117 -4.56 -9.54 8.06
CA ALA A 117 -5.21 -8.48 8.81
C ALA A 117 -6.68 -8.80 9.07
N GLU A 118 -7.30 -8.08 10.00
CA GLU A 118 -8.73 -8.20 10.32
C GLU A 118 -9.55 -7.08 9.66
N ILE A 119 -8.91 -5.93 9.45
CA ILE A 119 -9.51 -4.73 8.86
C ILE A 119 -8.57 -4.21 7.77
N LEU A 120 -9.10 -3.94 6.59
CA LEU A 120 -8.38 -3.24 5.52
C LEU A 120 -8.92 -1.83 5.38
N GLN A 121 -8.04 -0.85 5.56
CA GLN A 121 -8.36 0.58 5.47
C GLN A 121 -7.81 1.19 4.19
N LEU A 122 -8.38 2.30 3.76
CA LEU A 122 -7.84 3.18 2.72
C LEU A 122 -8.32 4.61 2.96
N SER A 123 -7.63 5.58 2.37
CA SER A 123 -8.14 6.92 2.14
C SER A 123 -8.29 7.18 0.64
N VAL A 124 -9.22 8.05 0.28
CA VAL A 124 -9.47 8.42 -1.11
C VAL A 124 -9.95 9.87 -1.17
N VAL A 125 -9.39 10.64 -2.10
CA VAL A 125 -9.81 12.04 -2.30
C VAL A 125 -11.33 12.10 -2.50
N SER A 126 -11.98 13.01 -1.78
CA SER A 126 -13.46 13.11 -1.69
C SER A 126 -14.13 13.22 -3.06
N ASP A 127 -13.49 13.92 -4.00
CA ASP A 127 -13.99 14.15 -5.35
C ASP A 127 -13.70 12.99 -6.31
N ASN A 128 -12.95 11.97 -5.88
CA ASN A 128 -12.67 10.79 -6.71
C ASN A 128 -13.82 9.77 -6.66
N GLU A 129 -14.98 10.20 -7.13
CA GLU A 129 -16.20 9.42 -7.20
C GLU A 129 -16.04 8.04 -7.88
N PRO A 130 -15.26 7.88 -8.97
CA PRO A 130 -15.05 6.56 -9.56
C PRO A 130 -14.36 5.58 -8.63
N ALA A 131 -13.36 6.03 -7.85
CA ALA A 131 -12.65 5.19 -6.90
C ALA A 131 -13.53 4.87 -5.68
N ARG A 132 -14.23 5.86 -5.11
CA ARG A 132 -15.18 5.66 -4.01
C ARG A 132 -16.23 4.61 -4.34
N ARG A 133 -16.86 4.72 -5.54
CA ARG A 133 -17.82 3.72 -6.00
C ARG A 133 -17.22 2.33 -6.21
N LEU A 134 -15.96 2.25 -6.64
CA LEU A 134 -15.26 0.98 -6.76
C LEU A 134 -15.11 0.31 -5.40
N TYR A 135 -14.59 1.04 -4.41
CA TYR A 135 -14.38 0.53 -3.06
C TYR A 135 -15.70 0.16 -2.36
N ALA A 136 -16.73 1.01 -2.46
CA ALA A 136 -18.05 0.70 -1.91
C ALA A 136 -18.65 -0.61 -2.48
N ARG A 137 -18.49 -0.84 -3.80
CA ARG A 137 -18.94 -2.11 -4.43
C ARG A 137 -18.18 -3.34 -3.97
N LEU A 138 -16.97 -3.17 -3.46
CA LEU A 138 -16.15 -4.23 -2.88
C LEU A 138 -16.33 -4.36 -1.37
N GLY A 139 -17.29 -3.63 -0.79
CA GLY A 139 -17.69 -3.77 0.60
C GLY A 139 -17.01 -2.82 1.57
N PHE A 140 -16.18 -1.87 1.09
CA PHE A 140 -15.65 -0.83 1.94
C PHE A 140 -16.76 0.14 2.37
N VAL A 141 -16.74 0.52 3.65
CA VAL A 141 -17.68 1.46 4.26
C VAL A 141 -16.93 2.73 4.66
N GLU A 142 -17.50 3.88 4.34
CA GLU A 142 -16.98 5.18 4.78
C GLU A 142 -17.16 5.30 6.31
N TYR A 143 -16.09 5.71 7.02
CA TYR A 143 -16.14 5.89 8.47
C TYR A 143 -15.64 7.25 8.94
N GLY A 144 -15.14 8.08 8.05
CA GLY A 144 -14.66 9.43 8.38
C GLY A 144 -14.32 10.27 7.17
N LEU A 145 -14.12 11.56 7.43
CA LEU A 145 -13.61 12.57 6.51
C LEU A 145 -12.42 13.25 7.15
N GLU A 146 -11.27 13.24 6.48
CA GLU A 146 -10.10 14.04 6.86
C GLU A 146 -10.08 15.30 5.98
N LYS A 147 -10.36 16.46 6.62
CA LYS A 147 -10.34 17.74 5.92
C LYS A 147 -8.90 18.18 5.69
N ASP A 148 -8.67 18.80 4.52
CA ASP A 148 -7.36 19.32 4.13
C ASP A 148 -6.24 18.28 4.26
N SER A 149 -6.55 17.01 4.03
CA SER A 149 -5.65 15.88 4.19
C SER A 149 -4.42 15.97 3.28
N LEU A 150 -4.63 16.40 2.05
CA LEU A 150 -3.56 16.57 1.06
C LEU A 150 -3.51 18.02 0.57
N LYS A 151 -2.28 18.48 0.23
CA LYS A 151 -2.06 19.77 -0.42
C LYS A 151 -1.23 19.59 -1.67
N HIS A 152 -1.73 20.12 -2.80
CA HIS A 152 -0.98 20.20 -4.05
C HIS A 152 -1.03 21.62 -4.60
N GLY A 153 0.12 22.28 -4.71
CA GLY A 153 0.18 23.72 -4.97
C GLY A 153 -0.52 24.51 -3.86
N ASP A 154 -1.50 25.33 -4.21
CA ASP A 154 -2.32 26.11 -3.28
C ASP A 154 -3.69 25.47 -3.00
N THR A 155 -3.94 24.28 -3.53
CA THR A 155 -5.21 23.57 -3.38
C THR A 155 -5.11 22.50 -2.31
N TYR A 156 -6.11 22.45 -1.42
CA TYR A 156 -6.28 21.43 -0.40
C TYR A 156 -7.32 20.41 -0.88
N TYR A 157 -7.13 19.16 -0.47
CA TYR A 157 -8.02 18.06 -0.82
C TYR A 157 -8.42 17.30 0.43
N ASP A 158 -9.72 17.09 0.58
CA ASP A 158 -10.28 16.24 1.63
C ASP A 158 -10.18 14.78 1.23
N GLU A 159 -9.98 13.89 2.19
CA GLU A 159 -10.01 12.45 1.96
C GLU A 159 -11.14 11.77 2.75
N ILE A 160 -11.87 10.91 2.06
CA ILE A 160 -12.82 9.98 2.69
C ILE A 160 -12.03 8.78 3.19
N LEU A 161 -12.22 8.46 4.46
CA LEU A 161 -11.63 7.29 5.12
C LEU A 161 -12.61 6.11 4.99
N MET A 162 -12.12 5.00 4.42
CA MET A 162 -12.95 3.81 4.20
C MET A 162 -12.30 2.57 4.82
N ALA A 163 -13.13 1.64 5.30
CA ALA A 163 -12.68 0.40 5.89
C ALA A 163 -13.51 -0.80 5.41
N LEU A 164 -12.86 -1.95 5.32
CA LEU A 164 -13.46 -3.24 5.04
C LEU A 164 -13.17 -4.19 6.20
N ASP A 165 -14.24 -4.74 6.81
CA ASP A 165 -14.12 -5.81 7.80
C ASP A 165 -13.89 -7.15 7.08
N LEU A 166 -12.66 -7.65 7.18
CA LEU A 166 -12.24 -8.89 6.50
C LEU A 166 -12.82 -10.14 7.18
N LYS A 167 -13.07 -10.08 8.50
CA LYS A 167 -13.69 -11.20 9.25
C LYS A 167 -15.14 -11.42 8.81
N ALA A 168 -15.88 -10.33 8.57
CA ALA A 168 -17.27 -10.42 8.12
C ALA A 168 -17.40 -11.05 6.72
N LEU A 169 -16.38 -10.90 5.87
CA LEU A 169 -16.34 -11.55 4.55
C LEU A 169 -16.18 -13.06 4.68
N ASP A 170 -15.33 -13.55 5.58
CA ASP A 170 -15.11 -14.99 5.79
C ASP A 170 -16.35 -15.70 6.28
N VAL A 171 -17.18 -15.04 7.09
CA VAL A 171 -18.46 -15.59 7.56
C VAL A 171 -19.45 -15.72 6.40
N LYS A 172 -19.54 -14.73 5.53
CA LYS A 172 -20.45 -14.75 4.38
C LYS A 172 -20.07 -15.81 3.34
N GLU A 173 -18.79 -16.04 3.09
CA GLU A 173 -18.32 -17.06 2.14
C GLU A 173 -18.51 -18.48 2.67
N ARG A 174 -18.30 -18.74 3.97
CA ARG A 174 -18.56 -20.05 4.60
C ARG A 174 -20.04 -20.47 4.49
N VAL A 175 -20.93 -19.51 4.35
CA VAL A 175 -22.37 -19.74 4.15
C VAL A 175 -22.72 -19.94 2.67
N SER A 176 -21.85 -19.52 1.76
CA SER A 176 -22.12 -19.47 0.30
C SER A 176 -21.25 -20.44 -0.52
N ASP A 177 -20.31 -21.20 0.09
CA ASP A 177 -19.21 -21.77 -0.70
C ASP A 177 -19.30 -23.23 -1.05
N ALA A 178 -19.25 -23.44 -2.39
CA ALA A 178 -18.79 -24.66 -3.06
C ALA A 178 -17.59 -24.40 -4.02
N ALA A 179 -16.90 -23.25 -3.96
CA ALA A 179 -15.77 -22.93 -4.86
C ALA A 179 -14.54 -22.47 -4.05
N GLY A 180 -13.48 -23.27 -4.06
CA GLY A 180 -12.27 -23.11 -3.25
C GLY A 180 -11.44 -21.83 -3.50
N PRO A 181 -10.58 -21.46 -2.54
CA PRO A 181 -9.83 -20.21 -2.54
C PRO A 181 -8.77 -20.16 -3.64
N ARG A 182 -8.66 -19.00 -4.31
CA ARG A 182 -7.58 -18.71 -5.25
C ARG A 182 -6.26 -18.54 -4.48
N ARG A 183 -5.31 -19.45 -4.69
CA ARG A 183 -3.99 -19.38 -4.06
C ARG A 183 -3.07 -18.45 -4.85
N TYR A 184 -2.68 -17.32 -4.26
CA TYR A 184 -1.50 -16.56 -4.69
C TYR A 184 -0.31 -17.11 -3.91
N GLY A 185 0.72 -17.60 -4.61
CA GLY A 185 1.89 -18.25 -4.01
C GLY A 185 2.54 -17.38 -2.92
N GLN A 186 2.83 -17.99 -1.79
CA GLN A 186 3.51 -17.36 -0.67
C GLN A 186 5.02 -17.36 -0.91
N PRO A 187 5.73 -16.23 -0.77
CA PRO A 187 7.17 -16.25 -0.60
C PRO A 187 7.51 -16.57 0.86
N GLU A 188 8.41 -17.53 1.08
CA GLU A 188 8.85 -18.03 2.39
C GLU A 188 9.41 -16.95 3.35
N ALA A 189 9.76 -15.77 2.83
CA ALA A 189 10.39 -14.67 3.59
C ALA A 189 9.48 -13.96 4.61
N TRP A 190 8.19 -14.29 4.69
CA TRP A 190 7.26 -13.61 5.61
C TRP A 190 6.88 -14.43 6.84
N GLN A 191 7.36 -15.67 6.94
CA GLN A 191 7.01 -16.55 8.08
C GLN A 191 7.78 -16.21 9.37
N GLU A 192 8.85 -15.41 9.29
CA GLU A 192 9.67 -15.07 10.46
C GLU A 192 9.87 -13.56 10.60
N ARG A 193 8.87 -12.85 11.10
CA ARG A 193 9.13 -11.66 11.88
C ARG A 193 8.93 -12.00 13.35
N PRO A 194 10.03 -12.14 14.15
CA PRO A 194 9.88 -12.23 15.58
C PRO A 194 9.23 -10.94 16.07
N CYS A 195 8.24 -11.07 16.93
CA CYS A 195 7.78 -9.99 17.80
C CYS A 195 9.04 -9.37 18.42
N ASN A 196 9.33 -8.10 18.12
CA ASN A 196 10.44 -7.38 18.73
C ASN A 196 10.33 -7.51 20.26
N THR A 197 11.25 -8.27 20.82
CA THR A 197 11.49 -8.32 22.24
C THR A 197 11.83 -6.90 22.68
N VAL A 198 10.97 -6.31 23.50
CA VAL A 198 11.22 -5.04 24.17
C VAL A 198 12.53 -5.17 24.92
N ALA A 199 13.59 -4.53 24.45
CA ALA A 199 14.82 -4.39 25.20
C ALA A 199 14.51 -3.57 26.44
N THR A 200 14.53 -4.20 27.61
CA THR A 200 14.49 -3.56 28.90
C THR A 200 15.75 -2.71 29.07
N VAL A 201 15.58 -1.41 28.99
CA VAL A 201 16.65 -0.45 29.33
C VAL A 201 16.74 -0.38 30.84
N SER A 202 17.83 -0.94 31.39
CA SER A 202 18.23 -0.72 32.78
C SER A 202 18.74 0.70 32.95
N PRO A 203 18.42 1.39 34.06
CA PRO A 203 18.91 2.73 34.31
C PRO A 203 20.37 2.71 34.76
N VAL A 204 21.26 3.32 33.99
CA VAL A 204 22.63 3.65 34.43
C VAL A 204 22.64 5.08 34.94
N GLY A 205 23.05 5.26 36.18
CA GLY A 205 23.22 6.52 36.87
C GLY A 205 24.39 7.38 36.34
N PRO A 206 24.51 8.64 36.80
CA PRO A 206 25.33 9.65 36.15
C PRO A 206 26.78 9.62 36.58
N THR A 207 27.73 9.59 35.64
CA THR A 207 29.11 10.03 35.87
C THR A 207 29.54 10.93 34.73
N GLY A 208 30.04 12.12 35.11
CA GLY A 208 30.44 13.16 34.20
C GLY A 208 31.73 12.90 33.43
N GLY A 209 31.92 13.63 32.34
CA GLY A 209 33.16 13.67 31.56
C GLY A 209 32.97 14.45 30.27
N ARG A 210 33.52 15.67 30.23
CA ARG A 210 33.67 16.46 29.00
C ARG A 210 34.67 15.81 28.06
N ALA A 211 34.36 15.75 26.78
CA ALA A 211 35.27 15.99 25.62
C ALA A 211 34.52 16.02 24.29
N SER A 212 34.62 17.05 23.63
CA SER A 212 34.93 17.49 22.27
C SER A 212 34.92 16.45 21.14
N ALA A 213 34.28 16.93 20.06
CA ALA A 213 34.60 16.75 18.64
C ALA A 213 33.91 15.62 17.86
N ARG A 214 33.03 16.04 16.96
CA ARG A 214 32.94 15.75 15.51
C ARG A 214 32.97 14.30 15.04
N ASP A 215 31.90 14.08 14.31
CA ASP A 215 31.77 13.38 13.05
C ASP A 215 31.02 12.06 13.03
N GLU A 216 30.22 12.03 11.98
CA GLU A 216 29.57 10.91 11.32
C GLU A 216 28.25 10.40 11.93
N ALA A 217 27.21 11.17 11.58
CA ALA A 217 25.85 10.70 11.53
C ALA A 217 25.72 9.59 10.48
N THR A 218 25.89 8.34 10.90
CA THR A 218 25.31 7.22 10.17
C THR A 218 23.83 7.22 10.48
N GLN A 219 23.07 7.99 9.71
CA GLN A 219 21.61 7.94 9.70
C GLN A 219 21.21 6.56 9.16
N SER A 220 20.93 5.65 10.08
CA SER A 220 19.96 4.59 9.79
C SER A 220 18.63 5.26 9.50
N GLU A 221 18.41 5.60 8.24
CA GLU A 221 17.12 6.03 7.72
C GLU A 221 16.19 4.81 7.76
N VAL A 222 15.66 4.57 8.97
CA VAL A 222 14.46 3.75 9.12
C VAL A 222 13.44 4.40 8.19
N LEU A 223 13.15 3.75 7.07
CA LEU A 223 12.05 4.07 6.19
C LEU A 223 10.78 4.05 7.05
N ARG A 224 10.49 5.17 7.68
CA ARG A 224 9.14 5.46 8.15
C ARG A 224 8.33 5.48 6.88
N LEU A 225 7.59 4.43 6.65
CA LEU A 225 6.48 4.48 5.72
C LEU A 225 5.55 5.52 6.32
N ASP A 226 5.61 6.74 5.80
CA ASP A 226 4.63 7.77 6.11
C ASP A 226 3.27 7.13 5.78
N PRO A 227 2.38 6.91 6.75
CA PRO A 227 1.05 6.37 6.47
C PRO A 227 0.27 7.25 5.50
N ARG A 228 0.77 8.46 5.23
CA ARG A 228 0.27 9.43 4.26
C ARG A 228 1.00 9.34 2.90
N ALA A 229 2.03 8.49 2.75
CA ALA A 229 2.70 8.26 1.46
C ALA A 229 1.87 7.29 0.59
N VAL A 230 0.58 7.53 0.56
CA VAL A 230 -0.42 6.78 -0.22
C VAL A 230 -0.82 7.58 -1.45
#